data_1f38b4863775f72ddae4946adb1565fe
#
_entry.id   1f38b4863775f72ddae4946adb1565fe
#
_cell.length_a   1.000
_cell.length_b   1.000
_cell.length_c   1.000
_cell.angle_alpha   90.00
_cell.angle_beta   90.00
_cell.angle_gamma   90.00
#
_symmetry.space_group_name_H-M   'P 1'
#
loop_
_entity.id
_entity.type
_entity.pdbx_description
1 polymer ?
#
loop_
_entity_poly.entity_id
_entity_poly.type
_entity_poly.pdbx_seq_one_letter_code
_entity_poly.pdbx_strand_id
1 'polypeptide(L)'
;MSGTYIVIEGNDGTGKSTQAELLADYCRQQGREVIIVEEPGSDDPDKTTPIANYLRSLIKNGTLARDPEINLALFSAARRELWQQKIAPALNRGAIVISARNYISTLAYQGYGEGVDTDHIMTTTKLFTDERYMKPDFVIILALDNESERKKRIT
;
A
#
# COMPACT_ATOMS: atom_id res chain seq x y z
N MET A 1 -7.53 14.48 17.88
CA MET A 1 -7.31 13.04 18.06
C MET A 1 -6.49 12.56 16.89
N SER A 2 -5.51 11.69 17.10
CA SER A 2 -4.76 11.04 16.01
C SER A 2 -5.70 10.18 15.18
N GLY A 3 -5.55 10.21 13.85
CA GLY A 3 -6.30 9.34 12.95
C GLY A 3 -5.92 7.86 13.11
N THR A 4 -6.67 6.99 12.47
CA THR A 4 -6.46 5.54 12.50
C THR A 4 -5.89 5.06 11.16
N TYR A 5 -4.76 4.35 11.20
CA TYR A 5 -4.11 3.80 10.01
C TYR A 5 -4.32 2.30 9.94
N ILE A 6 -5.04 1.85 8.92
CA ILE A 6 -5.40 0.44 8.68
C ILE A 6 -4.75 -0.01 7.37
N VAL A 7 -4.08 -1.14 7.39
CA VAL A 7 -3.46 -1.75 6.21
C VAL A 7 -4.14 -3.07 5.90
N ILE A 8 -4.51 -3.26 4.65
CA ILE A 8 -5.04 -4.53 4.13
C ILE A 8 -4.02 -5.12 3.16
N GLU A 9 -3.47 -6.25 3.55
CA GLU A 9 -2.46 -7.00 2.79
C GLU A 9 -3.01 -8.30 2.25
N GLY A 10 -2.34 -8.89 1.29
CA GLY A 10 -2.68 -10.17 0.67
C GLY A 10 -2.23 -10.22 -0.80
N ASN A 11 -2.19 -11.41 -1.36
CA ASN A 11 -1.87 -11.64 -2.76
C ASN A 11 -2.91 -10.97 -3.70
N ASP A 12 -2.56 -10.81 -4.96
CA ASP A 12 -3.52 -10.35 -5.97
C ASP A 12 -4.70 -11.31 -6.07
N GLY A 13 -5.90 -10.74 -6.22
CA GLY A 13 -7.15 -11.52 -6.30
C GLY A 13 -7.73 -11.96 -4.96
N THR A 14 -7.16 -11.55 -3.82
CA THR A 14 -7.72 -11.87 -2.49
C THR A 14 -8.88 -10.97 -2.05
N GLY A 15 -9.14 -9.88 -2.78
CA GLY A 15 -10.26 -8.98 -2.50
C GLY A 15 -9.89 -7.76 -1.65
N LYS A 16 -8.62 -7.37 -1.59
CA LYS A 16 -8.16 -6.21 -0.80
C LYS A 16 -8.95 -4.93 -1.08
N SER A 17 -9.06 -4.54 -2.36
CA SER A 17 -9.76 -3.30 -2.74
C SER A 17 -11.26 -3.37 -2.39
N THR A 18 -11.89 -4.52 -2.58
CA THR A 18 -13.29 -4.74 -2.20
C THR A 18 -13.50 -4.59 -0.69
N GLN A 19 -12.63 -5.22 0.10
CA GLN A 19 -12.73 -5.14 1.56
C GLN A 19 -12.41 -3.73 2.08
N ALA A 20 -11.47 -3.02 1.44
CA ALA A 20 -11.18 -1.63 1.77
C ALA A 20 -12.41 -0.73 1.57
N GLU A 21 -13.11 -0.88 0.45
CA GLU A 21 -14.35 -0.11 0.19
C GLU A 21 -15.47 -0.45 1.18
N LEU A 22 -15.71 -1.73 1.45
CA LEU A 22 -16.75 -2.15 2.42
C LEU A 22 -16.45 -1.60 3.83
N LEU A 23 -15.19 -1.66 4.26
CA LEU A 23 -14.79 -1.12 5.55
C LEU A 23 -14.92 0.41 5.58
N ALA A 24 -14.52 1.08 4.50
CA ALA A 24 -14.64 2.53 4.38
C ALA A 24 -16.10 2.97 4.46
N ASP A 25 -16.98 2.30 3.75
CA ASP A 25 -18.42 2.61 3.76
C ASP A 25 -19.04 2.41 5.15
N TYR A 26 -18.67 1.32 5.82
CA TYR A 26 -19.10 1.10 7.21
C TYR A 26 -18.66 2.25 8.13
N CYS A 27 -17.39 2.64 8.06
CA CYS A 27 -16.86 3.74 8.90
C CYS A 27 -17.49 5.09 8.55
N ARG A 28 -17.76 5.37 7.28
CA ARG A 28 -18.47 6.59 6.84
C ARG A 28 -19.90 6.64 7.37
N GLN A 29 -20.61 5.52 7.38
CA GLN A 29 -21.95 5.41 7.98
C GLN A 29 -21.96 5.71 9.48
N GLN A 30 -20.81 5.50 10.16
CA GLN A 30 -20.61 5.89 11.56
C GLN A 30 -20.17 7.37 11.73
N GLY A 31 -20.23 8.16 10.66
CA GLY A 31 -19.87 9.58 10.68
C GLY A 31 -18.36 9.86 10.69
N ARG A 32 -17.53 8.89 10.30
CA ARG A 32 -16.07 9.06 10.26
C ARG A 32 -15.60 9.52 8.88
N GLU A 33 -14.64 10.43 8.85
CA GLU A 33 -13.90 10.73 7.64
C GLU A 33 -12.99 9.55 7.31
N VAL A 34 -13.06 9.06 6.07
CA VAL A 34 -12.25 7.91 5.60
C VAL A 34 -11.65 8.22 4.25
N ILE A 35 -10.36 7.99 4.11
CA ILE A 35 -9.70 7.92 2.80
C ILE A 35 -9.17 6.52 2.56
N ILE A 36 -9.17 6.11 1.29
CA ILE A 36 -8.53 4.88 0.82
C ILE A 36 -7.32 5.27 -0.01
N VAL A 37 -6.22 4.57 0.16
CA VAL A 37 -5.04 4.66 -0.70
C VAL A 37 -4.63 3.28 -1.18
N GLU A 38 -4.00 3.20 -2.33
CA GLU A 38 -3.43 1.96 -2.87
C GLU A 38 -1.95 2.16 -3.18
N GLU A 39 -1.11 1.28 -2.68
CA GLU A 39 0.33 1.30 -2.97
C GLU A 39 0.70 0.27 -4.04
N PRO A 40 1.59 0.62 -4.98
CA PRO A 40 2.32 1.89 -5.13
C PRO A 40 1.52 2.98 -5.87
N GLY A 41 0.31 2.72 -6.25
CA GLY A 41 -0.61 3.60 -6.95
C GLY A 41 -1.87 2.86 -7.35
N SER A 42 -2.84 3.54 -7.96
CA SER A 42 -4.16 3.01 -8.29
C SER A 42 -4.64 3.46 -9.67
N ASP A 43 -5.52 2.68 -10.27
CA ASP A 43 -6.27 3.11 -11.46
C ASP A 43 -7.38 4.11 -11.09
N ASP A 44 -7.76 4.17 -9.81
CA ASP A 44 -8.65 5.17 -9.26
C ASP A 44 -7.83 6.40 -8.79
N PRO A 45 -7.97 7.58 -9.44
CA PRO A 45 -7.17 8.76 -9.12
C PRO A 45 -7.40 9.28 -7.69
N ASP A 46 -8.52 8.98 -7.06
CA ASP A 46 -8.80 9.40 -5.70
C ASP A 46 -7.97 8.62 -4.66
N LYS A 47 -7.47 7.44 -5.03
CA LYS A 47 -6.68 6.54 -4.16
C LYS A 47 -5.18 6.69 -4.31
N THR A 48 -4.72 7.63 -5.13
CA THR A 48 -3.30 7.80 -5.49
C THR A 48 -2.96 9.26 -5.75
N THR A 49 -1.75 9.50 -6.24
CA THR A 49 -1.30 10.81 -6.77
C THR A 49 -0.74 10.62 -8.19
N PRO A 50 -0.68 11.69 -9.01
CA PRO A 50 -0.09 11.59 -10.35
C PRO A 50 1.35 11.08 -10.36
N ILE A 51 2.19 11.51 -9.41
CA ILE A 51 3.58 11.07 -9.28
C ILE A 51 3.65 9.59 -8.90
N ALA A 52 2.88 9.16 -7.89
CA ALA A 52 2.83 7.75 -7.48
C ALA A 52 2.37 6.85 -8.65
N ASN A 53 1.40 7.28 -9.44
CA ASN A 53 0.94 6.54 -10.61
C ASN A 53 1.97 6.46 -11.73
N TYR A 54 2.73 7.51 -11.95
CA TYR A 54 3.83 7.48 -12.92
C TYR A 54 4.89 6.45 -12.50
N LEU A 55 5.28 6.47 -11.23
CA LEU A 55 6.22 5.48 -10.67
C LEU A 55 5.66 4.05 -10.75
N ARG A 56 4.36 3.87 -10.46
CA ARG A 56 3.67 2.59 -10.64
C ARG A 56 3.73 2.09 -12.08
N SER A 57 3.60 2.97 -13.06
CA SER A 57 3.70 2.59 -14.47
C SER A 57 5.08 2.04 -14.83
N LEU A 58 6.15 2.63 -14.27
CA LEU A 58 7.51 2.12 -14.42
C LEU A 58 7.68 0.75 -13.73
N ILE A 59 7.15 0.61 -12.52
CA ILE A 59 7.20 -0.66 -11.76
C ILE A 59 6.50 -1.79 -12.55
N LYS A 60 5.33 -1.52 -13.10
CA LYS A 60 4.54 -2.50 -13.88
C LYS A 60 5.13 -2.84 -15.25
N ASN A 61 6.05 -2.05 -15.75
CA ASN A 61 6.65 -2.30 -17.06
C ASN A 61 7.67 -3.44 -17.00
N GLY A 62 7.21 -4.65 -17.28
CA GLY A 62 8.04 -5.86 -17.29
C GLY A 62 9.09 -5.93 -18.39
N THR A 63 9.06 -5.00 -19.37
CA THR A 63 10.10 -4.94 -20.42
C THR A 63 11.37 -4.23 -19.94
N LEU A 64 11.29 -3.49 -18.85
CA LEU A 64 12.42 -2.81 -18.23
C LEU A 64 13.08 -3.74 -17.22
N ALA A 65 14.20 -4.33 -17.59
CA ALA A 65 15.04 -5.06 -16.62
C ALA A 65 15.58 -4.08 -15.57
N ARG A 66 15.36 -4.40 -14.29
CA ARG A 66 15.78 -3.55 -13.19
C ARG A 66 16.51 -4.36 -12.12
N ASP A 67 17.50 -3.74 -11.53
CA ASP A 67 18.12 -4.21 -10.30
C ASP A 67 17.09 -4.18 -9.14
N PRO A 68 17.11 -5.14 -8.20
CA PRO A 68 16.21 -5.14 -7.04
C PRO A 68 16.25 -3.83 -6.22
N GLU A 69 17.42 -3.20 -6.10
CA GLU A 69 17.54 -1.90 -5.42
C GLU A 69 16.79 -0.77 -6.17
N ILE A 70 16.76 -0.81 -7.49
CA ILE A 70 15.96 0.13 -8.28
C ILE A 70 14.48 -0.10 -8.04
N ASN A 71 14.02 -1.35 -7.93
CA ASN A 71 12.64 -1.66 -7.55
C ASN A 71 12.33 -1.09 -6.16
N LEU A 72 13.18 -1.33 -5.17
CA LEU A 72 13.03 -0.76 -3.83
C LEU A 72 12.95 0.77 -3.86
N ALA A 73 13.79 1.43 -4.64
CA ALA A 73 13.79 2.89 -4.78
C ALA A 73 12.47 3.41 -5.38
N LEU A 74 11.95 2.76 -6.43
CA LEU A 74 10.69 3.14 -7.08
C LEU A 74 9.50 2.98 -6.13
N PHE A 75 9.41 1.85 -5.41
CA PHE A 75 8.38 1.65 -4.40
C PHE A 75 8.49 2.67 -3.25
N SER A 76 9.71 2.97 -2.80
CA SER A 76 9.94 3.92 -1.72
C SER A 76 9.57 5.35 -2.12
N ALA A 77 9.86 5.75 -3.36
CA ALA A 77 9.48 7.06 -3.90
C ALA A 77 7.96 7.21 -4.01
N ALA A 78 7.26 6.20 -4.55
CA ALA A 78 5.80 6.20 -4.61
C ALA A 78 5.16 6.27 -3.21
N ARG A 79 5.70 5.52 -2.27
CA ARG A 79 5.29 5.50 -0.86
C ARG A 79 5.45 6.85 -0.19
N ARG A 80 6.60 7.51 -0.39
CA ARG A 80 6.83 8.86 0.13
C ARG A 80 5.80 9.83 -0.37
N GLU A 81 5.50 9.79 -1.65
CA GLU A 81 4.50 10.66 -2.27
C GLU A 81 3.11 10.45 -1.66
N LEU A 82 2.65 9.20 -1.57
CA LEU A 82 1.37 8.86 -0.94
C LEU A 82 1.35 9.24 0.56
N TRP A 83 2.44 8.99 1.27
CA TRP A 83 2.56 9.37 2.66
C TRP A 83 2.39 10.87 2.87
N GLN A 84 3.15 11.68 2.14
CA GLN A 84 3.16 13.13 2.31
C GLN A 84 1.89 13.81 1.82
N GLN A 85 1.33 13.34 0.70
CA GLN A 85 0.20 14.02 0.06
C GLN A 85 -1.17 13.55 0.55
N LYS A 86 -1.27 12.31 1.03
CA LYS A 86 -2.55 11.72 1.39
C LYS A 86 -2.60 11.18 2.82
N ILE A 87 -1.68 10.29 3.19
CA ILE A 87 -1.81 9.51 4.43
C ILE A 87 -1.57 10.40 5.66
N ALA A 88 -0.40 11.03 5.75
CA ALA A 88 -0.06 11.84 6.91
C ALA A 88 -1.03 13.02 7.14
N PRO A 89 -1.43 13.80 6.11
CA PRO A 89 -2.42 14.86 6.30
C PRO A 89 -3.78 14.35 6.80
N ALA A 90 -4.24 13.19 6.30
CA ALA A 90 -5.49 12.59 6.75
C ALA A 90 -5.41 12.12 8.21
N LEU A 91 -4.34 11.43 8.59
CA LEU A 91 -4.12 11.01 9.98
C LEU A 91 -4.03 12.20 10.93
N ASN A 92 -3.38 13.29 10.53
CA ASN A 92 -3.22 14.49 11.34
C ASN A 92 -4.56 15.21 11.64
N ARG A 93 -5.52 15.13 10.72
CA ARG A 93 -6.87 15.69 10.96
C ARG A 93 -7.86 14.70 11.58
N GLY A 94 -7.39 13.50 11.98
CA GLY A 94 -8.21 12.52 12.70
C GLY A 94 -8.98 11.56 11.83
N ALA A 95 -8.71 11.52 10.51
CA ALA A 95 -9.37 10.61 9.59
C ALA A 95 -8.92 9.15 9.77
N ILE A 96 -9.73 8.23 9.29
CA ILE A 96 -9.34 6.84 9.08
C ILE A 96 -8.69 6.74 7.70
N VAL A 97 -7.49 6.15 7.65
CA VAL A 97 -6.80 5.83 6.39
C VAL A 97 -6.78 4.33 6.24
N ILE A 98 -7.31 3.83 5.13
CA ILE A 98 -7.27 2.42 4.74
C ILE A 98 -6.34 2.29 3.54
N SER A 99 -5.23 1.58 3.71
CA SER A 99 -4.26 1.34 2.63
C SER A 99 -4.38 -0.09 2.13
N ALA A 100 -4.64 -0.25 0.84
CA ALA A 100 -4.43 -1.52 0.18
C ALA A 100 -2.94 -1.65 -0.14
N ARG A 101 -2.27 -2.52 0.61
CA ARG A 101 -0.82 -2.71 0.68
C ARG A 101 -0.08 -1.59 1.43
N ASN A 102 1.11 -1.94 1.89
CA ASN A 102 2.13 -1.02 2.39
C ASN A 102 3.53 -1.65 2.23
N TYR A 103 4.51 -1.26 3.06
CA TYR A 103 5.87 -1.80 2.99
C TYR A 103 5.96 -3.31 3.29
N ILE A 104 4.96 -3.92 3.91
CA ILE A 104 4.90 -5.38 4.14
C ILE A 104 4.94 -6.13 2.81
N SER A 105 4.24 -5.63 1.78
CA SER A 105 4.38 -6.16 0.42
C SER A 105 5.81 -6.07 -0.11
N THR A 106 6.53 -4.98 0.17
CA THR A 106 7.93 -4.81 -0.23
C THR A 106 8.85 -5.81 0.49
N LEU A 107 8.62 -6.08 1.78
CA LEU A 107 9.34 -7.14 2.48
C LEU A 107 9.14 -8.52 1.83
N ALA A 108 7.91 -8.81 1.41
CA ALA A 108 7.59 -10.08 0.76
C ALA A 108 8.20 -10.19 -0.65
N TYR A 109 7.99 -9.18 -1.49
CA TYR A 109 8.40 -9.24 -2.90
C TYR A 109 9.87 -8.89 -3.12
N GLN A 110 10.33 -7.74 -2.65
CA GLN A 110 11.72 -7.30 -2.81
C GLN A 110 12.64 -8.01 -1.81
N GLY A 111 12.20 -8.19 -0.58
CA GLY A 111 12.99 -8.88 0.44
C GLY A 111 13.12 -10.37 0.14
N TYR A 112 12.09 -11.13 0.40
CA TYR A 112 12.14 -12.59 0.23
C TYR A 112 12.14 -13.03 -1.24
N GLY A 113 11.47 -12.29 -2.14
CA GLY A 113 11.37 -12.64 -3.56
C GLY A 113 12.61 -12.27 -4.37
N GLU A 114 13.16 -11.09 -4.17
CA GLU A 114 14.30 -10.55 -4.95
C GLU A 114 15.62 -10.55 -4.17
N GLY A 115 15.61 -10.91 -2.89
CA GLY A 115 16.82 -11.07 -2.07
C GLY A 115 17.38 -9.75 -1.50
N VAL A 116 16.59 -8.69 -1.48
CA VAL A 116 17.00 -7.43 -0.82
C VAL A 116 16.99 -7.62 0.69
N ASP A 117 18.02 -7.14 1.37
CA ASP A 117 18.12 -7.24 2.82
C ASP A 117 16.92 -6.56 3.52
N THR A 118 16.29 -7.26 4.45
CA THR A 118 15.07 -6.78 5.10
C THR A 118 15.30 -5.59 6.02
N ASP A 119 16.46 -5.50 6.68
CA ASP A 119 16.81 -4.35 7.51
C ASP A 119 17.06 -3.11 6.65
N HIS A 120 17.63 -3.31 5.46
CA HIS A 120 17.78 -2.25 4.47
C HIS A 120 16.40 -1.74 3.99
N ILE A 121 15.45 -2.64 3.71
CA ILE A 121 14.07 -2.26 3.34
C ILE A 121 13.41 -1.46 4.47
N MET A 122 13.53 -1.91 5.71
CA MET A 122 12.94 -1.24 6.87
C MET A 122 13.53 0.16 7.07
N THR A 123 14.85 0.28 7.00
CA THR A 123 15.56 1.55 7.14
C THR A 123 15.19 2.53 6.03
N THR A 124 15.17 2.07 4.77
CA THR A 124 14.78 2.88 3.62
C THR A 124 13.33 3.33 3.72
N THR A 125 12.42 2.45 4.10
CA THR A 125 11.01 2.79 4.28
C THR A 125 10.83 3.88 5.33
N LYS A 126 11.49 3.74 6.47
CA LYS A 126 11.44 4.75 7.54
C LYS A 126 12.01 6.09 7.11
N LEU A 127 13.09 6.09 6.32
CA LEU A 127 13.70 7.31 5.77
C LEU A 127 12.75 8.05 4.82
N PHE A 128 11.99 7.33 4.01
CA PHE A 128 11.05 7.89 3.05
C PHE A 128 9.69 8.28 3.65
N THR A 129 9.35 7.74 4.81
CA THR A 129 8.10 7.99 5.53
C THR A 129 8.37 8.53 6.94
N ASP A 130 7.88 7.85 7.96
CA ASP A 130 8.22 8.08 9.38
C ASP A 130 7.81 6.89 10.27
N GLU A 131 7.99 7.04 11.59
CA GLU A 131 7.60 6.03 12.59
C GLU A 131 6.11 5.70 12.56
N ARG A 132 5.25 6.66 12.25
CA ARG A 132 3.79 6.47 12.22
C ARG A 132 3.37 5.57 11.07
N TYR A 133 4.00 5.74 9.89
CA TYR A 133 3.79 4.86 8.75
C TYR A 133 4.21 3.41 9.05
N MET A 134 5.34 3.25 9.75
CA MET A 134 5.89 1.94 10.10
C MET A 134 5.03 1.15 11.09
N LYS A 135 4.13 1.84 11.82
CA LYS A 135 3.29 1.27 12.88
C LYS A 135 1.81 1.52 12.60
N PRO A 136 1.20 0.83 11.62
CA PRO A 136 -0.25 0.89 11.44
C PRO A 136 -0.96 0.41 12.71
N ASP A 137 -2.15 0.98 12.97
CA ASP A 137 -2.97 0.56 14.11
C ASP A 137 -3.53 -0.86 13.91
N PHE A 138 -3.82 -1.19 12.64
CA PHE A 138 -4.31 -2.53 12.28
C PHE A 138 -3.67 -2.98 10.98
N VAL A 139 -3.29 -4.27 10.94
CA VAL A 139 -2.88 -4.97 9.72
C VAL A 139 -3.81 -6.16 9.53
N ILE A 140 -4.52 -6.18 8.42
CA ILE A 140 -5.43 -7.25 8.05
C ILE A 140 -4.83 -7.99 6.85
N ILE A 141 -4.56 -9.27 7.03
CA ILE A 141 -4.03 -10.12 5.97
C ILE A 141 -5.15 -10.98 5.40
N LEU A 142 -5.45 -10.77 4.11
CA LEU A 142 -6.43 -11.58 3.39
C LEU A 142 -5.74 -12.76 2.72
N ALA A 143 -6.14 -13.94 3.09
CA ALA A 143 -5.71 -15.18 2.45
C ALA A 143 -6.90 -15.84 1.74
N LEU A 144 -6.68 -16.35 0.54
CA LEU A 144 -7.65 -17.15 -0.19
C LEU A 144 -7.00 -18.52 -0.46
N ASP A 145 -7.45 -19.54 0.26
CA ASP A 145 -6.85 -20.88 0.22
C ASP A 145 -7.04 -21.59 -1.13
N ASN A 146 -8.08 -21.20 -1.88
CA ASN A 146 -8.34 -21.73 -3.20
C ASN A 146 -7.59 -20.93 -4.26
N GLU A 147 -6.42 -21.43 -4.66
CA GLU A 147 -5.58 -20.78 -5.67
C GLU A 147 -6.25 -20.67 -7.05
N SER A 148 -7.05 -21.65 -7.44
CA SER A 148 -7.77 -21.62 -8.71
C SER A 148 -8.83 -20.52 -8.74
N GLU A 149 -9.53 -20.30 -7.65
CA GLU A 149 -10.49 -19.21 -7.50
C GLU A 149 -9.80 -17.86 -7.49
N ARG A 150 -8.67 -17.75 -6.80
CA ARG A 150 -7.85 -16.54 -6.79
C ARG A 150 -7.36 -16.16 -8.19
N LYS A 151 -6.85 -17.15 -8.97
CA LYS A 151 -6.39 -16.91 -10.34
C LYS A 151 -7.50 -16.44 -11.27
N LYS A 152 -8.72 -16.92 -11.13
CA LYS A 152 -9.89 -16.45 -11.93
C LYS A 152 -10.18 -14.96 -11.70
N ARG A 153 -9.92 -14.44 -10.51
CA ARG A 153 -10.17 -13.04 -10.17
C ARG A 153 -9.12 -12.07 -10.72
N ILE A 154 -7.95 -12.58 -11.11
CA ILE A 154 -6.84 -11.77 -11.65
C ILE A 154 -6.96 -11.63 -13.18
N THR A 155 -7.59 -12.58 -13.83
CA THR A 155 -7.86 -12.56 -15.28
C THR A 155 -9.19 -11.86 -15.55
#